data_c8321090aff2e52bd433974c073ec8fc
#
_entry.id   c8321090aff2e52bd433974c073ec8fc
#
_cell.length_a   1.000
_cell.length_b   1.000
_cell.length_c   1.000
_cell.angle_alpha   90.00
_cell.angle_beta   90.00
_cell.angle_gamma   90.00
#
_symmetry.space_group_name_H-M   'P 1'
#
loop_
_entity.id
_entity.type
_entity.pdbx_description
1 polymer ?
#
loop_
_entity_poly.entity_id
_entity_poly.type
_entity_poly.pdbx_seq_one_letter_code
_entity_poly.pdbx_strand_id
1 'polypeptide(L)'
;MMDKVQIEKLPHSKEILGAKRWEEERGEFVQISYKEEIRHLAVFEIRKGFSRGSHYHEAKEEIFYVVSGKMRALLMDMDTLQKEEYILEKGDKIRLKPRCGHIFYGLAGC
;
A
#
# COMPACT_ATOMS: atom_id res chain seq x y z
N MET A 1 -14.78 -6.01 2.12
CA MET A 1 -13.40 -6.00 1.56
C MET A 1 -13.03 -7.40 1.12
N MET A 2 -12.30 -7.53 0.03
CA MET A 2 -11.81 -8.82 -0.45
C MET A 2 -10.85 -9.45 0.58
N ASP A 3 -10.89 -10.78 0.71
CA ASP A 3 -10.00 -11.49 1.65
C ASP A 3 -8.52 -11.30 1.35
N LYS A 4 -8.18 -11.08 0.07
CA LYS A 4 -6.79 -10.89 -0.37
C LYS A 4 -6.25 -9.49 -0.13
N VAL A 5 -7.08 -8.56 0.33
CA VAL A 5 -6.72 -7.15 0.50
C VAL A 5 -6.86 -6.74 1.96
N GLN A 6 -5.83 -6.10 2.48
CA GLN A 6 -5.86 -5.48 3.80
C GLN A 6 -5.32 -4.06 3.68
N ILE A 7 -6.15 -3.10 4.07
CA ILE A 7 -5.77 -1.69 4.09
C ILE A 7 -5.72 -1.25 5.55
N GLU A 8 -4.63 -0.62 5.94
CA GLU A 8 -4.47 -0.12 7.29
C GLU A 8 -3.92 1.29 7.33
N LYS A 9 -4.37 2.04 8.32
CA LYS A 9 -3.80 3.33 8.68
C LYS A 9 -2.88 3.08 9.86
N LEU A 10 -1.63 3.54 9.75
CA LEU A 10 -0.69 3.36 10.84
C LEU A 10 -1.12 4.18 12.06
N PRO A 11 -1.14 3.59 13.25
CA PRO A 11 -1.51 4.33 14.45
C PRO A 11 -0.51 5.44 14.78
N HIS A 12 -1.04 6.57 15.22
CA HIS A 12 -0.25 7.71 15.69
C HIS A 12 0.15 7.45 17.13
N SER A 13 1.34 6.95 17.34
CA SER A 13 1.85 6.65 18.66
C SER A 13 3.36 6.49 18.63
N LYS A 14 4.02 7.02 19.63
CA LYS A 14 5.45 6.83 19.84
C LYS A 14 5.72 5.57 20.69
N GLU A 15 4.73 5.16 21.46
CA GLU A 15 4.89 4.19 22.54
C GLU A 15 4.65 2.75 22.12
N ILE A 16 3.80 2.49 21.15
CA ILE A 16 3.46 1.12 20.75
C ILE A 16 4.59 0.46 19.96
N LEU A 17 4.67 -0.85 20.06
CA LEU A 17 5.48 -1.67 19.18
C LEU A 17 4.68 -1.91 17.87
N GLY A 18 5.38 -2.14 16.78
CA GLY A 18 4.74 -2.39 15.51
C GLY A 18 4.80 -1.21 14.57
N ALA A 19 4.10 -1.33 13.45
CA ALA A 19 4.00 -0.24 12.48
C ALA A 19 3.27 0.93 13.14
N LYS A 20 3.79 2.13 12.96
CA LYS A 20 3.30 3.33 13.66
C LYS A 20 3.87 4.58 13.04
N ARG A 21 3.33 5.72 13.45
CA ARG A 21 3.84 7.02 13.04
C ARG A 21 3.65 8.05 14.15
N TRP A 22 4.50 9.06 14.17
CA TRP A 22 4.32 10.22 15.06
C TRP A 22 4.98 11.45 14.44
N GLU A 23 4.49 12.61 14.84
CA GLU A 23 5.04 13.90 14.42
C GLU A 23 5.82 14.55 15.55
N GLU A 24 6.89 15.19 15.19
CA GLU A 24 7.72 16.00 16.05
C GLU A 24 7.96 17.34 15.36
N GLU A 25 8.46 18.33 16.11
CA GLU A 25 8.78 19.63 15.55
C GLU A 25 9.71 19.54 14.33
N ARG A 26 10.64 18.62 14.35
CA ARG A 26 11.62 18.41 13.25
C ARG A 26 11.07 17.59 12.08
N GLY A 27 9.87 17.05 12.18
CA GLY A 27 9.26 16.27 11.12
C GLY A 27 8.60 14.99 11.62
N GLU A 28 8.09 14.21 10.67
CA GLU A 28 7.39 12.96 10.94
C GLU A 28 8.33 11.76 10.87
N PHE A 29 8.16 10.84 11.81
CA PHE A 29 8.76 9.50 11.76
C PHE A 29 7.68 8.48 11.42
N VAL A 30 7.98 7.60 10.46
CA VAL A 30 7.06 6.52 10.08
C VAL A 30 7.80 5.20 10.11
N GLN A 31 7.33 4.26 10.92
CA GLN A 31 7.78 2.87 10.91
C GLN A 31 6.75 2.06 10.13
N ILE A 32 7.04 1.83 8.86
CA ILE A 32 6.08 1.22 7.93
C ILE A 32 5.86 -0.25 8.24
N SER A 33 6.91 -0.95 8.62
CA SER A 33 6.89 -2.38 8.93
C SER A 33 7.69 -2.65 10.20
N TYR A 34 7.27 -3.67 10.93
CA TYR A 34 7.95 -4.10 12.16
C TYR A 34 7.95 -5.62 12.24
N LYS A 35 9.16 -6.20 12.32
CA LYS A 35 9.36 -7.65 12.39
C LYS A 35 8.72 -8.43 11.23
N GLU A 36 8.59 -7.80 10.08
CA GLU A 36 8.17 -8.46 8.86
C GLU A 36 9.40 -8.89 8.06
N GLU A 37 9.37 -10.08 7.50
CA GLU A 37 10.41 -10.53 6.59
C GLU A 37 10.21 -9.84 5.24
N ILE A 38 11.16 -9.00 4.85
CA ILE A 38 11.12 -8.28 3.57
C ILE A 38 12.30 -8.74 2.73
N ARG A 39 12.02 -9.32 1.58
CA ARG A 39 13.05 -9.80 0.65
C ARG A 39 13.38 -8.77 -0.42
N HIS A 40 12.41 -7.96 -0.81
CA HIS A 40 12.57 -6.92 -1.80
C HIS A 40 11.95 -5.63 -1.30
N LEU A 41 12.68 -4.55 -1.40
CA LEU A 41 12.20 -3.22 -1.05
C LEU A 41 12.52 -2.28 -2.19
N ALA A 42 11.50 -1.59 -2.71
CA ALA A 42 11.66 -0.62 -3.78
C ALA A 42 10.79 0.59 -3.52
N VAL A 43 11.17 1.71 -4.08
CA VAL A 43 10.35 2.93 -4.10
C VAL A 43 10.08 3.27 -5.54
N PHE A 44 8.85 3.61 -5.87
CA PHE A 44 8.50 4.06 -7.20
C PHE A 44 7.58 5.26 -7.13
N GLU A 45 7.49 5.97 -8.23
CA GLU A 45 6.59 7.12 -8.34
C GLU A 45 5.57 6.87 -9.45
N ILE A 46 4.37 7.41 -9.26
CA ILE A 46 3.35 7.43 -10.30
C ILE A 46 2.92 8.88 -10.46
N ARG A 47 3.25 9.47 -11.60
CA ARG A 47 2.84 10.83 -11.90
C ARG A 47 1.36 10.86 -12.24
N LYS A 48 0.72 11.99 -11.96
CA LYS A 48 -0.69 12.19 -12.28
C LYS A 48 -0.99 11.81 -13.74
N GLY A 49 -2.03 11.00 -13.93
CA GLY A 49 -2.46 10.54 -15.24
C GLY A 49 -1.76 9.28 -15.75
N PHE A 50 -0.77 8.77 -15.00
CA PHE A 50 -0.08 7.53 -15.36
C PHE A 50 -0.53 6.40 -14.45
N SER A 51 -0.15 5.17 -14.81
CA SER A 51 -0.48 3.98 -14.04
C SER A 51 0.69 3.02 -13.95
N ARG A 52 0.65 2.16 -12.94
CA ARG A 52 1.58 1.03 -12.79
C ARG A 52 0.80 -0.21 -12.39
N GLY A 53 1.29 -1.38 -12.80
CA GLY A 53 0.70 -2.66 -12.46
C GLY A 53 0.11 -3.37 -13.65
N SER A 54 -1.15 -3.78 -13.54
CA SER A 54 -1.84 -4.64 -14.49
C SER A 54 -1.26 -6.06 -14.49
N HIS A 55 -0.90 -6.54 -13.30
CA HIS A 55 -0.35 -7.88 -13.11
C HIS A 55 -0.70 -8.42 -11.72
N TYR A 56 -0.35 -9.67 -11.50
CA TYR A 56 -0.47 -10.32 -10.20
C TYR A 56 0.71 -11.27 -10.00
N HIS A 57 0.93 -11.69 -8.76
CA HIS A 57 1.95 -12.67 -8.41
C HIS A 57 1.31 -13.94 -7.90
N GLU A 58 1.83 -15.10 -8.32
CA GLU A 58 1.28 -16.42 -7.98
C GLU A 58 1.51 -16.81 -6.52
N ALA A 59 2.67 -16.47 -5.96
CA ALA A 59 3.09 -16.96 -4.66
C ALA A 59 3.61 -15.89 -3.71
N LYS A 60 3.62 -14.64 -4.14
CA LYS A 60 4.24 -13.55 -3.40
C LYS A 60 3.20 -12.62 -2.80
N GLU A 61 3.35 -12.30 -1.53
CA GLU A 61 2.60 -11.24 -0.87
C GLU A 61 3.32 -9.92 -1.10
N GLU A 62 2.55 -8.86 -1.34
CA GLU A 62 3.08 -7.53 -1.54
C GLU A 62 2.49 -6.54 -0.54
N ILE A 63 3.34 -5.60 -0.12
CA ILE A 63 2.95 -4.50 0.75
C ILE A 63 3.31 -3.21 0.04
N PHE A 64 2.35 -2.29 -0.04
CA PHE A 64 2.58 -0.95 -0.59
C PHE A 64 2.27 0.09 0.47
N TYR A 65 3.07 1.12 0.52
CA TYR A 65 2.86 2.26 1.41
C TYR A 65 2.90 3.55 0.59
N VAL A 66 1.88 4.39 0.74
CA VAL A 66 1.82 5.66 0.03
C VAL A 66 2.60 6.71 0.81
N VAL A 67 3.77 7.07 0.30
CA VAL A 67 4.65 8.06 0.93
C VAL A 67 4.11 9.47 0.76
N SER A 68 3.56 9.78 -0.41
CA SER A 68 3.02 11.10 -0.74
C SER A 68 1.97 10.99 -1.82
N GLY A 69 1.12 12.00 -1.93
CA GLY A 69 0.14 12.08 -3.00
C GLY A 69 -1.06 11.19 -2.82
N LYS A 70 -1.66 10.80 -3.92
CA LYS A 70 -2.93 10.05 -3.93
C LYS A 70 -2.98 9.16 -5.16
N MET A 71 -3.49 7.94 -4.98
CA MET A 71 -3.68 7.01 -6.08
C MET A 71 -5.01 6.27 -5.99
N ARG A 72 -5.50 5.82 -7.14
CA ARG A 72 -6.64 4.93 -7.23
C ARG A 72 -6.14 3.51 -7.46
N ALA A 73 -6.52 2.59 -6.60
CA ALA A 73 -6.15 1.19 -6.70
C ALA A 73 -7.33 0.38 -7.21
N LEU A 74 -7.15 -0.29 -8.34
CA LEU A 74 -8.09 -1.29 -8.87
C LEU A 74 -7.53 -2.67 -8.54
N LEU A 75 -8.32 -3.47 -7.83
CA LEU A 75 -7.89 -4.77 -7.33
C LEU A 75 -8.84 -5.86 -7.83
N MET A 76 -8.29 -6.99 -8.22
CA MET A 76 -9.07 -8.15 -8.62
C MET A 76 -8.52 -9.43 -8.02
N ASP A 77 -9.39 -10.18 -7.34
CA ASP A 77 -9.08 -11.52 -6.88
C ASP A 77 -9.10 -12.46 -8.10
N MET A 78 -7.95 -13.01 -8.46
CA MET A 78 -7.84 -13.85 -9.66
C MET A 78 -8.54 -15.19 -9.52
N ASP A 79 -8.92 -15.60 -8.32
CA ASP A 79 -9.63 -16.87 -8.09
C ASP A 79 -11.15 -16.69 -8.17
N THR A 80 -11.68 -15.61 -7.62
CA THR A 80 -13.12 -15.33 -7.56
C THR A 80 -13.59 -14.34 -8.62
N LEU A 81 -12.66 -13.62 -9.23
CA LEU A 81 -12.89 -12.50 -10.16
C LEU A 81 -13.61 -11.31 -9.52
N GLN A 82 -13.68 -11.28 -8.19
CA GLN A 82 -14.20 -10.13 -7.45
C GLN A 82 -13.29 -8.93 -7.67
N LYS A 83 -13.88 -7.77 -7.89
CA LYS A 83 -13.16 -6.52 -8.10
C LYS A 83 -13.53 -5.51 -7.04
N GLU A 84 -12.57 -4.73 -6.61
CA GLU A 84 -12.77 -3.61 -5.70
C GLU A 84 -11.85 -2.45 -6.10
N GLU A 85 -12.26 -1.26 -5.72
CA GLU A 85 -11.54 -0.03 -6.00
C GLU A 85 -11.41 0.80 -4.74
N TYR A 86 -10.21 1.35 -4.51
CA TYR A 86 -9.92 2.16 -3.34
C TYR A 86 -9.12 3.40 -3.74
N ILE A 87 -9.36 4.49 -3.02
CA ILE A 87 -8.51 5.68 -3.09
C ILE A 87 -7.55 5.61 -1.92
N LEU A 88 -6.27 5.56 -2.23
CA LEU A 88 -5.20 5.52 -1.24
C LEU A 88 -4.42 6.82 -1.27
N GLU A 89 -4.05 7.30 -0.10
CA GLU A 89 -3.33 8.56 0.03
C GLU A 89 -2.18 8.45 1.02
N LYS A 90 -1.38 9.50 1.14
CA LYS A 90 -0.25 9.54 2.06
C LYS A 90 -0.59 8.90 3.40
N GLY A 91 0.22 7.94 3.82
CA GLY A 91 0.06 7.24 5.08
C GLY A 91 -0.73 5.93 5.01
N ASP A 92 -1.34 5.61 3.88
CA ASP A 92 -2.06 4.35 3.72
C ASP A 92 -1.11 3.21 3.39
N LYS A 93 -1.32 2.08 4.05
CA LYS A 93 -0.60 0.83 3.82
C LYS A 93 -1.58 -0.21 3.31
N ILE A 94 -1.25 -0.86 2.21
CA ILE A 94 -2.06 -1.92 1.64
C ILE A 94 -1.25 -3.20 1.49
N ARG A 95 -1.84 -4.31 1.93
CA ARG A 95 -1.26 -5.64 1.82
C ARG A 95 -2.09 -6.45 0.84
N LEU A 96 -1.43 -7.03 -0.15
CA LEU A 96 -2.04 -7.89 -1.17
C LEU A 96 -1.49 -9.30 -1.05
N LYS A 97 -2.39 -10.26 -0.85
CA LYS A 97 -2.03 -11.67 -0.85
C LYS A 97 -1.74 -12.14 -2.28
N PRO A 98 -1.09 -13.31 -2.45
CA PRO A 98 -0.88 -13.88 -3.78
C PRO A 98 -2.17 -13.97 -4.58
N ARG A 99 -2.07 -13.85 -5.89
CA ARG A 99 -3.16 -13.90 -6.86
C ARG A 99 -4.18 -12.76 -6.71
N CYS A 100 -3.74 -11.62 -6.19
CA CYS A 100 -4.49 -10.38 -6.23
C CYS A 100 -3.90 -9.46 -7.31
N GLY A 101 -4.64 -9.29 -8.40
CA GLY A 101 -4.26 -8.38 -9.48
C GLY A 101 -4.43 -6.94 -9.04
N HIS A 102 -3.56 -6.07 -9.51
CA HIS A 102 -3.63 -4.66 -9.15
C HIS A 102 -3.17 -3.74 -10.26
N ILE A 103 -3.82 -2.58 -10.32
CA ILE A 103 -3.40 -1.44 -11.15
C ILE A 103 -3.53 -0.21 -10.25
N PHE A 104 -2.48 0.60 -10.22
CA PHE A 104 -2.49 1.87 -9.50
C PHE A 104 -2.46 3.04 -10.48
N TYR A 105 -3.38 3.97 -10.32
CA TYR A 105 -3.45 5.20 -11.12
C TYR A 105 -3.06 6.40 -10.26
N GLY A 106 -2.13 7.20 -10.72
CA GLY A 106 -1.74 8.44 -10.06
C GLY A 106 -2.83 9.51 -10.20
N LEU A 107 -3.39 9.94 -9.08
CA LEU A 107 -4.39 11.01 -9.03
C LEU A 107 -3.75 12.35 -8.65
N ALA A 108 -2.77 12.32 -7.77
CA ALA A 108 -1.82 13.39 -7.51
C ALA A 108 -0.47 12.71 -7.39
N GLY A 109 0.60 13.33 -7.79
CA GLY A 109 1.93 12.69 -7.81
C GLY A 109 2.21 11.89 -6.55
N CYS A 110 2.52 10.61 -6.68
CA CYS A 110 2.71 9.72 -5.55
C CYS A 110 3.87 8.74 -5.79
#